data_0f7f4412d5cdb7c23a30352b24216b9d
#
_entry.id   0f7f4412d5cdb7c23a30352b24216b9d
#
_cell.length_a   1.000
_cell.length_b   1.000
_cell.length_c   1.000
_cell.angle_alpha   90.00
_cell.angle_beta   90.00
_cell.angle_gamma   90.00
#
_symmetry.space_group_name_H-M   'P 1'
#
loop_
_entity.id
_entity.type
_entity.pdbx_description
1 polymer ?
#
loop_
_entity_poly.entity_id
_entity_poly.type
_entity_poly.pdbx_seq_one_letter_code
_entity_poly.pdbx_strand_id
1 'polypeptide(L)'
;MNKTQLVDCIQAKLGEGATKKCAETALNAVLGAIKDAVATEKVQLVGFGTFEMKTRAARTGRNPQTGAAMKIAASKTLSFKPSSVFKSAAPAKKTCKKGGCKKK
;
A
#
# COMPACT_ATOMS: atom_id res chain seq x y z
N MET A 1 13.20 -0.22 -5.85
CA MET A 1 13.70 0.72 -4.82
C MET A 1 13.60 0.07 -3.45
N ASN A 2 14.71 0.05 -2.75
CA ASN A 2 14.75 -0.54 -1.41
C ASN A 2 14.57 0.54 -0.34
N LYS A 3 14.36 0.10 0.91
CA LYS A 3 14.22 1.02 2.04
C LYS A 3 15.43 1.98 2.14
N THR A 4 16.63 1.45 1.94
CA THR A 4 17.87 2.25 2.00
C THR A 4 17.87 3.35 0.95
N GLN A 5 17.50 3.02 -0.28
CA GLN A 5 17.40 3.99 -1.36
C GLN A 5 16.34 5.05 -1.09
N LEU A 6 15.24 4.66 -0.45
CA LEU A 6 14.20 5.60 -0.06
C LEU A 6 14.71 6.54 1.03
N VAL A 7 15.48 6.04 1.99
CA VAL A 7 16.11 6.87 3.03
C VAL A 7 17.05 7.90 2.41
N ASP A 8 17.85 7.49 1.42
CA ASP A 8 18.75 8.42 0.72
C ASP A 8 17.96 9.52 0.00
N CYS A 9 16.85 9.17 -0.63
CA CYS A 9 15.98 10.16 -1.27
C CYS A 9 15.37 11.12 -0.25
N ILE A 10 14.97 10.62 0.91
CA ILE A 10 14.42 11.44 1.98
C ILE A 10 15.48 12.40 2.52
N GLN A 11 16.71 11.90 2.72
CA GLN A 11 17.82 12.74 3.17
C GLN A 11 18.08 13.88 2.19
N ALA A 12 18.08 13.59 0.90
CA ALA A 12 18.26 14.62 -0.13
C ALA A 12 17.17 15.68 -0.08
N LYS A 13 15.94 15.29 0.25
CA LYS A 13 14.83 16.22 0.35
C LYS A 13 14.82 17.02 1.66
N LEU A 14 15.33 16.44 2.73
CA LEU A 14 15.42 17.14 4.00
C LEU A 14 16.52 18.23 4.01
N GLY A 15 17.50 18.10 3.13
CA GLY A 15 18.55 19.10 2.99
C GLY A 15 19.85 18.73 3.70
N GLU A 16 20.78 19.69 3.69
CA GLU A 16 22.13 19.41 4.12
C GLU A 16 22.31 19.12 5.61
N GLY A 17 21.37 19.50 6.44
CA GLY A 17 21.47 19.25 7.87
C GLY A 17 21.00 17.88 8.33
N ALA A 18 20.43 17.11 7.44
CA ALA A 18 19.85 15.83 7.82
C ALA A 18 20.83 14.67 7.61
N THR A 19 21.04 13.88 8.65
CA THR A 19 21.85 12.68 8.54
C THR A 19 21.00 11.52 8.06
N LYS A 20 21.65 10.47 7.53
CA LYS A 20 20.95 9.24 7.14
C LYS A 20 20.15 8.67 8.29
N LYS A 21 20.71 8.72 9.50
CA LYS A 21 20.05 8.23 10.68
C LYS A 21 18.76 9.01 10.96
N CYS A 22 18.81 10.31 10.79
CA CYS A 22 17.64 11.16 10.96
C CYS A 22 16.54 10.80 9.94
N ALA A 23 16.92 10.64 8.68
CA ALA A 23 15.99 10.27 7.61
C ALA A 23 15.38 8.90 7.86
N GLU A 24 16.18 7.94 8.32
CA GLU A 24 15.69 6.60 8.64
C GLU A 24 14.72 6.63 9.81
N THR A 25 15.04 7.36 10.86
CA THR A 25 14.16 7.51 12.01
C THR A 25 12.84 8.16 11.61
N ALA A 26 12.90 9.20 10.80
CA ALA A 26 11.70 9.88 10.29
C ALA A 26 10.83 8.93 9.48
N LEU A 27 11.44 8.15 8.58
CA LEU A 27 10.71 7.18 7.78
C LEU A 27 10.03 6.12 8.65
N ASN A 28 10.76 5.56 9.61
CA ASN A 28 10.22 4.56 10.52
C ASN A 28 9.07 5.13 11.36
N ALA A 29 9.21 6.36 11.83
CA ALA A 29 8.17 7.02 12.60
C ALA A 29 6.89 7.21 11.78
N VAL A 30 7.03 7.67 10.53
CA VAL A 30 5.89 7.86 9.63
C VAL A 30 5.20 6.53 9.33
N LEU A 31 5.97 5.51 8.99
CA LEU A 31 5.40 4.20 8.69
C LEU A 31 4.73 3.57 9.91
N GLY A 32 5.32 3.72 11.08
CA GLY A 32 4.74 3.24 12.33
C GLY A 32 3.41 3.95 12.62
N ALA A 33 3.41 5.27 12.53
CA ALA A 33 2.21 6.05 12.77
C ALA A 33 1.07 5.69 11.81
N ILE A 34 1.40 5.47 10.53
CA ILE A 34 0.39 5.06 9.55
C ILE A 34 -0.18 3.69 9.90
N LYS A 35 0.67 2.74 10.29
CA LYS A 35 0.23 1.40 10.66
C LYS A 35 -0.73 1.42 11.86
N ASP A 36 -0.37 2.18 12.88
CA ASP A 36 -1.18 2.28 14.10
C ASP A 36 -2.50 3.00 13.81
N ALA A 37 -2.45 4.08 13.05
CA ALA A 37 -3.63 4.83 12.69
C ALA A 37 -4.60 4.01 11.83
N VAL A 38 -4.08 3.30 10.84
CA VAL A 38 -4.91 2.48 9.95
C VAL A 38 -5.59 1.35 10.71
N ALA A 39 -4.95 0.83 11.76
CA ALA A 39 -5.55 -0.22 12.57
C ALA A 39 -6.81 0.28 13.31
N THR A 40 -6.85 1.57 13.63
CA THR A 40 -7.96 2.18 14.35
C THR A 40 -9.00 2.79 13.39
N GLU A 41 -8.52 3.50 12.39
CA GLU A 41 -9.40 4.19 11.44
C GLU A 41 -8.70 4.40 10.10
N LYS A 42 -9.42 4.91 9.12
CA LYS A 42 -8.82 5.21 7.83
C LYS A 42 -7.95 6.45 7.92
N VAL A 43 -6.82 6.41 7.25
CA VAL A 43 -5.87 7.54 7.21
C VAL A 43 -5.97 8.21 5.85
N GLN A 44 -6.35 9.47 5.85
CA GLN A 44 -6.45 10.24 4.63
C GLN A 44 -5.32 11.25 4.56
N LEU A 45 -4.47 11.08 3.55
CA LEU A 45 -3.36 11.99 3.30
C LEU A 45 -3.67 12.82 2.06
N VAL A 46 -3.82 14.11 2.29
CA VAL A 46 -4.12 15.04 1.19
C VAL A 46 -2.94 15.09 0.23
N GLY A 47 -3.22 14.91 -1.06
CA GLY A 47 -2.18 14.91 -2.09
C GLY A 47 -1.43 13.60 -2.25
N PHE A 48 -1.67 12.62 -1.41
CA PHE A 48 -1.02 11.31 -1.50
C PHE A 48 -2.02 10.19 -1.75
N GLY A 49 -2.98 10.02 -0.85
CA GLY A 49 -3.97 8.97 -0.98
C GLY A 49 -4.62 8.65 0.35
N THR A 50 -5.40 7.59 0.36
CA THR A 50 -6.11 7.15 1.55
C THR A 50 -5.77 5.70 1.83
N PHE A 51 -5.40 5.41 3.07
CA PHE A 51 -5.21 4.06 3.57
C PHE A 51 -6.45 3.65 4.33
N GLU A 52 -7.03 2.52 3.95
CA GLU A 52 -8.26 2.04 4.55
C GLU A 52 -8.13 0.55 4.86
N MET A 53 -8.54 0.15 6.04
CA MET A 53 -8.57 -1.26 6.41
C MET A 53 -9.93 -1.83 6.02
N LYS A 54 -9.91 -2.83 5.16
CA LYS A 54 -11.13 -3.54 4.76
C LYS A 54 -11.19 -4.89 5.46
N THR A 55 -12.31 -5.16 6.06
CA THR A 55 -12.57 -6.44 6.67
C THR A 55 -13.32 -7.32 5.68
N ARG A 56 -12.79 -8.47 5.39
CA ARG A 56 -13.48 -9.45 4.55
C ARG A 56 -14.16 -10.46 5.45
N ALA A 57 -15.45 -10.66 5.21
CA ALA A 57 -16.21 -11.65 5.96
C ALA A 57 -15.72 -13.06 5.66
N ALA A 58 -15.86 -13.94 6.62
CA ALA A 58 -15.58 -15.35 6.42
C ALA A 58 -16.49 -15.91 5.34
N ARG A 59 -15.94 -16.74 4.50
CA ARG A 59 -16.70 -17.40 3.43
C ARG A 59 -16.21 -18.81 3.21
N THR A 60 -17.02 -19.60 2.51
CA THR A 60 -16.65 -20.96 2.15
C THR A 60 -16.18 -20.97 0.71
N GLY A 61 -14.98 -21.45 0.48
CA GLY A 61 -14.43 -21.65 -0.84
C GLY A 61 -14.27 -23.14 -1.15
N ARG A 62 -13.92 -23.44 -2.38
CA ARG A 62 -13.61 -24.81 -2.78
C ARG A 62 -12.16 -24.93 -3.17
N ASN A 63 -11.54 -26.01 -2.76
CA ASN A 63 -10.20 -26.33 -3.19
C ASN A 63 -10.27 -26.84 -4.64
N PRO A 64 -9.60 -26.15 -5.60
CA PRO A 64 -9.67 -26.56 -7.00
C PRO A 64 -9.03 -27.92 -7.29
N GLN A 65 -8.16 -28.42 -6.41
CA GLN A 65 -7.51 -29.70 -6.62
C GLN A 65 -8.33 -30.88 -6.11
N THR A 66 -8.96 -30.74 -4.97
CA THR A 66 -9.70 -31.83 -4.36
C THR A 66 -11.20 -31.61 -4.39
N GLY A 67 -11.66 -30.43 -4.69
CA GLY A 67 -13.09 -30.10 -4.68
C GLY A 67 -13.67 -29.98 -3.29
N ALA A 68 -12.88 -30.15 -2.26
CA ALA A 68 -13.37 -30.09 -0.89
C ALA A 68 -13.70 -28.65 -0.50
N ALA A 69 -14.73 -28.48 0.31
CA ALA A 69 -15.08 -27.17 0.83
C ALA A 69 -14.07 -26.75 1.89
N MET A 70 -13.60 -25.51 1.76
CA MET A 70 -12.69 -24.91 2.72
C MET A 70 -13.33 -23.68 3.32
N LYS A 71 -13.18 -23.54 4.61
CA LYS A 71 -13.60 -22.31 5.27
C LYS A 71 -12.48 -21.29 5.20
N ILE A 72 -12.80 -20.16 4.60
CA ILE A 72 -11.86 -19.03 4.56
C ILE A 72 -12.22 -18.10 5.69
N ALA A 73 -11.31 -17.95 6.64
CA ALA A 73 -11.55 -17.13 7.81
C ALA A 73 -11.66 -15.64 7.41
N ALA A 74 -12.37 -14.87 8.21
CA ALA A 74 -12.42 -13.42 8.04
C ALA A 74 -11.01 -12.84 8.15
N SER A 75 -10.69 -11.91 7.28
CA SER A 75 -9.38 -11.28 7.29
C SER A 75 -9.51 -9.78 7.08
N LYS A 76 -8.54 -9.06 7.61
CA LYS A 76 -8.43 -7.62 7.39
C LYS A 76 -7.36 -7.37 6.35
N THR A 77 -7.70 -6.57 5.37
CA THR A 77 -6.79 -6.25 4.28
C THR A 77 -6.63 -4.75 4.19
N LEU A 78 -5.38 -4.30 4.10
CA LEU A 78 -5.09 -2.89 3.88
C LEU A 78 -5.36 -2.54 2.42
N SER A 79 -6.16 -1.51 2.20
CA SER A 79 -6.43 -0.99 0.87
C SER A 79 -5.89 0.42 0.75
N PHE A 80 -5.19 0.70 -0.34
CA PHE A 80 -4.65 2.02 -0.61
C PHE A 80 -5.33 2.60 -1.85
N LYS A 81 -5.90 3.79 -1.68
CA LYS A 81 -6.50 4.52 -2.80
C LYS A 81 -5.66 5.76 -3.06
N PRO A 82 -4.94 5.82 -4.18
CA PRO A 82 -4.15 7.00 -4.51
C PRO A 82 -5.03 8.20 -4.81
N SER A 83 -4.52 9.39 -4.48
CA SER A 83 -5.22 10.64 -4.81
C SER A 83 -5.04 10.96 -6.28
N SER A 84 -5.83 11.92 -6.77
CA SER A 84 -5.72 12.39 -8.16
C SER A 84 -4.33 12.94 -8.45
N VAL A 85 -3.74 13.65 -7.51
CA VAL A 85 -2.40 14.21 -7.64
C VAL A 85 -1.38 13.10 -7.82
N PHE A 86 -1.50 12.03 -7.04
CA PHE A 86 -0.60 10.89 -7.11
C PHE A 86 -0.76 10.16 -8.45
N LYS A 87 -1.99 10.01 -8.94
CA LYS A 87 -2.23 9.40 -10.24
C LYS A 87 -1.63 10.21 -11.38
N SER A 88 -1.70 11.53 -11.29
CA SER A 88 -1.11 12.40 -12.31
C SER A 88 0.40 12.30 -12.32
N ALA A 89 1.02 12.10 -11.18
CA ALA A 89 2.46 11.96 -11.07
C ALA A 89 2.96 10.59 -11.53
N ALA A 90 2.12 9.59 -11.51
CA ALA A 90 2.51 8.25 -11.94
C ALA A 90 2.60 8.18 -13.47
N PRO A 91 3.63 7.54 -14.01
CA PRO A 91 3.72 7.36 -15.45
C PRO A 91 2.55 6.51 -15.94
N ALA A 92 1.89 6.97 -16.97
CA ALA A 92 0.79 6.23 -17.54
C ALA A 92 1.32 5.01 -18.26
N LYS A 93 1.09 3.83 -17.70
CA LYS A 93 1.40 2.61 -18.42
C LYS A 93 0.22 2.23 -19.24
N LYS A 94 0.42 2.19 -20.49
CA LYS A 94 -0.62 1.82 -21.40
C LYS A 94 -0.73 0.37 -21.56
N THR A 95 -0.32 -0.32 -20.87
CA THR A 95 -0.44 -1.72 -21.13
C THR A 95 -1.78 -2.21 -21.06
N CYS A 96 -2.09 -2.37 -21.36
CA CYS A 96 -3.02 -2.94 -21.01
C CYS A 96 -3.51 -3.85 -21.65
N LYS A 97 -3.48 -3.63 -21.92
CA LYS A 97 -3.93 -4.22 -22.29
C LYS A 97 -4.23 -5.17 -22.53
N LYS A 98 -4.55 -5.30 -22.83
CA LYS A 98 -4.84 -6.12 -23.10
C LYS A 98 -5.06 -7.10 -22.81
N GLY A 99 -5.14 -7.23 -22.72
CA GLY A 99 -5.22 -8.10 -22.46
C GLY A 99 -5.87 -8.88 -22.08
N GLY A 100 -6.07 -8.85 -22.05
CA GLY A 100 -6.54 -9.47 -21.71
C GLY A 100 -7.27 -9.91 -21.30
N CYS A 101 -7.55 -9.57 -21.30
CA CYS A 101 -8.12 -9.93 -20.94
C CYS A 101 -8.91 -10.64 -20.85
N LYS A 102 -9.19 -10.79 -21.03
CA LYS A 102 -9.90 -11.45 -21.05
C LYS A 102 -10.32 -12.33 -20.80
N LYS A 103 -10.70 -12.52 -20.76
CA LYS A 103 -11.18 -13.37 -20.66
C LYS A 103 -11.61 -13.97 -20.47
N LYS A 104 -11.88 -14.20 -20.49
CA LYS A 104 -12.37 -14.85 -20.42
C LYS A 104 -12.65 -15.27 -20.20
#